data_8322fdfb2b7067c07616213ddcf647bb
#
_entry.id   8322fdfb2b7067c07616213ddcf647bb
#
_cell.length_a   1.000
_cell.length_b   1.000
_cell.length_c   1.000
_cell.angle_alpha   90.00
_cell.angle_beta   90.00
_cell.angle_gamma   90.00
#
_symmetry.space_group_name_H-M   'P 1'
#
loop_
_entity.id
_entity.type
_entity.pdbx_description
1 polymer ?
#
loop_
_entity_poly.entity_id
_entity_poly.type
_entity_poly.pdbx_seq_one_letter_code
_entity_poly.pdbx_strand_id
1 'polypeptide(L)'
;MFRRLAMLLLFFALPQTVRAEDAPLAEYWANSGSLPPEYAWDVTVTISAAGNLVLKHCTGYETEGPACKTRKATVSAADLAAITAAAKAAGLAEKPARQTKDIPVGGGSDGGAVWLDGQKLTLHAFPVPEDGERTRLVLNAITAAIPQRLRNRFLTGN
;
A
#
# COMPACT_ATOMS: atom_id res chain seq x y z
N MET A 1 58.64 33.78 -8.91
CA MET A 1 58.24 32.62 -8.09
C MET A 1 56.78 32.80 -7.65
N PHE A 2 55.80 32.23 -8.40
CA PHE A 2 54.38 32.30 -8.07
C PHE A 2 53.93 30.90 -7.60
N ARG A 3 53.65 30.76 -6.29
CA ARG A 3 53.06 29.55 -5.69
C ARG A 3 51.54 29.59 -5.94
N ARG A 4 51.05 28.75 -6.86
CA ARG A 4 49.61 28.53 -7.05
C ARG A 4 49.09 27.61 -5.94
N LEU A 5 48.27 28.14 -5.05
CA LEU A 5 47.55 27.41 -4.01
C LEU A 5 46.30 26.81 -4.67
N ALA A 6 46.26 25.50 -4.91
CA ALA A 6 45.07 24.79 -5.38
C ALA A 6 44.16 24.47 -4.17
N MET A 7 43.03 25.14 -4.11
CA MET A 7 42.01 24.90 -3.05
C MET A 7 41.12 23.76 -3.51
N LEU A 8 41.30 22.58 -2.87
CA LEU A 8 40.52 21.39 -3.14
C LEU A 8 39.19 21.49 -2.38
N LEU A 9 38.07 21.79 -3.09
CA LEU A 9 36.73 21.78 -2.54
C LEU A 9 36.24 20.33 -2.45
N LEU A 10 36.29 19.74 -1.25
CA LEU A 10 35.64 18.48 -0.96
C LEU A 10 34.11 18.70 -0.84
N PHE A 11 33.36 18.29 -1.86
CA PHE A 11 31.93 18.17 -1.79
C PHE A 11 31.57 16.94 -0.92
N PHE A 12 31.20 17.16 0.34
CA PHE A 12 30.55 16.17 1.15
C PHE A 12 29.10 15.99 0.66
N ALA A 13 28.85 14.94 -0.12
CA ALA A 13 27.50 14.49 -0.38
C ALA A 13 26.94 13.90 0.92
N LEU A 14 26.10 14.67 1.63
CA LEU A 14 25.35 14.17 2.78
C LEU A 14 24.34 13.12 2.28
N PRO A 15 24.35 11.89 2.82
CA PRO A 15 23.31 10.93 2.49
C PRO A 15 21.97 11.50 2.94
N GLN A 16 21.02 11.62 2.01
CA GLN A 16 19.64 11.96 2.33
C GLN A 16 19.05 10.77 3.11
N THR A 17 19.05 10.85 4.43
CA THR A 17 18.32 9.91 5.27
C THR A 17 16.83 10.16 5.02
N VAL A 18 16.17 9.26 4.29
CA VAL A 18 14.71 9.17 4.26
C VAL A 18 14.28 9.07 5.71
N ARG A 19 13.48 10.03 6.19
CA ARG A 19 12.99 10.02 7.57
C ARG A 19 12.24 8.71 7.77
N ALA A 20 12.56 7.98 8.82
CA ALA A 20 11.89 6.72 9.17
C ALA A 20 10.35 6.89 9.31
N GLU A 21 9.89 8.11 9.58
CA GLU A 21 8.48 8.51 9.66
C GLU A 21 7.72 8.37 8.34
N ASP A 22 8.38 8.48 7.17
CA ASP A 22 7.77 8.39 5.86
C ASP A 22 7.91 6.99 5.23
N ALA A 23 8.59 6.05 5.91
CA ALA A 23 8.72 4.69 5.44
C ALA A 23 7.33 4.03 5.30
N PRO A 24 7.05 3.33 4.18
CA PRO A 24 5.78 2.64 4.01
C PRO A 24 5.67 1.47 5.00
N LEU A 25 4.48 1.29 5.61
CA LEU A 25 4.14 0.13 6.42
C LEU A 25 3.19 -0.79 5.66
N ALA A 26 2.14 -0.22 5.06
CA ALA A 26 1.14 -1.01 4.35
C ALA A 26 0.55 -0.25 3.17
N GLU A 27 0.12 -1.00 2.19
CA GLU A 27 -0.62 -0.56 1.02
C GLU A 27 -1.82 -1.49 0.80
N TYR A 28 -2.96 -0.91 0.48
CA TYR A 28 -4.16 -1.61 0.08
C TYR A 28 -4.70 -0.98 -1.18
N TRP A 29 -5.17 -1.79 -2.12
CA TRP A 29 -5.89 -1.33 -3.29
C TRP A 29 -7.10 -2.22 -3.55
N ALA A 30 -8.13 -1.63 -4.12
CA ALA A 30 -9.30 -2.34 -4.62
C ALA A 30 -9.85 -1.63 -5.85
N ASN A 31 -10.54 -2.36 -6.70
CA ASN A 31 -11.19 -1.84 -7.88
C ASN A 31 -12.51 -2.57 -8.18
N SER A 32 -13.34 -1.93 -8.98
CA SER A 32 -14.64 -2.46 -9.43
C SER A 32 -14.54 -3.57 -10.48
N GLY A 33 -13.33 -3.84 -11.01
CA GLY A 33 -13.17 -4.69 -12.19
C GLY A 33 -13.66 -4.02 -13.48
N SER A 34 -14.03 -4.84 -14.46
CA SER A 34 -14.41 -4.39 -15.81
C SER A 34 -15.86 -3.89 -15.88
N LEU A 35 -16.22 -2.87 -15.09
CA LEU A 35 -17.50 -2.19 -15.19
C LEU A 35 -17.46 -1.09 -16.26
N PRO A 36 -18.62 -0.66 -16.83
CA PRO A 36 -18.68 0.54 -17.65
C PRO A 36 -18.09 1.77 -16.93
N PRO A 37 -17.53 2.77 -17.66
CA PRO A 37 -16.79 3.89 -17.05
C PRO A 37 -17.57 4.63 -15.97
N GLU A 38 -18.89 4.80 -16.11
CA GLU A 38 -19.75 5.46 -15.15
C GLU A 38 -19.89 4.73 -13.81
N TYR A 39 -19.56 3.42 -13.77
CA TYR A 39 -19.56 2.58 -12.56
C TYR A 39 -18.17 2.12 -12.15
N ALA A 40 -17.16 2.42 -12.97
CA ALA A 40 -15.79 2.05 -12.69
C ALA A 40 -15.22 2.89 -11.54
N TRP A 41 -14.50 2.24 -10.65
CA TRP A 41 -13.77 2.91 -9.58
C TRP A 41 -12.54 2.11 -9.17
N ASP A 42 -11.56 2.83 -8.66
CA ASP A 42 -10.41 2.27 -7.96
C ASP A 42 -10.14 3.05 -6.67
N VAL A 43 -9.56 2.37 -5.71
CA VAL A 43 -9.08 2.97 -4.47
C VAL A 43 -7.69 2.45 -4.14
N THR A 44 -6.83 3.35 -3.70
CA THR A 44 -5.52 3.02 -3.13
C THR A 44 -5.41 3.67 -1.76
N VAL A 45 -4.94 2.90 -0.79
CA VAL A 45 -4.64 3.36 0.56
C VAL A 45 -3.19 3.08 0.85
N THR A 46 -2.45 4.09 1.30
CA THR A 46 -1.08 3.94 1.79
C THR A 46 -1.03 4.33 3.27
N ILE A 47 -0.33 3.54 4.07
CA ILE A 47 -0.11 3.78 5.49
C ILE A 47 1.39 3.78 5.75
N SER A 48 1.91 4.87 6.31
CA SER A 48 3.31 4.95 6.72
C SER A 48 3.55 4.34 8.09
N ALA A 49 4.81 4.07 8.44
CA ALA A 49 5.22 3.60 9.76
C ALA A 49 4.88 4.61 10.87
N ALA A 50 4.78 5.92 10.55
CA ALA A 50 4.32 6.96 11.47
C ALA A 50 2.78 7.02 11.63
N GLY A 51 2.03 6.18 10.91
CA GLY A 51 0.56 6.16 10.95
C GLY A 51 -0.11 7.18 10.05
N ASN A 52 0.61 7.83 9.15
CA ASN A 52 -0.01 8.70 8.16
C ASN A 52 -0.72 7.84 7.11
N LEU A 53 -2.03 8.03 6.97
CA LEU A 53 -2.85 7.36 5.97
C LEU A 53 -3.23 8.34 4.86
N VAL A 54 -3.02 7.92 3.62
CA VAL A 54 -3.50 8.60 2.42
C VAL A 54 -4.38 7.63 1.65
N LEU A 55 -5.64 7.99 1.42
CA LEU A 55 -6.60 7.28 0.58
C LEU A 55 -6.81 8.10 -0.70
N LYS A 56 -6.61 7.49 -1.86
CA LYS A 56 -6.97 8.02 -3.18
C LYS A 56 -8.09 7.14 -3.75
N HIS A 57 -9.20 7.74 -4.10
CA HIS A 57 -10.33 7.08 -4.76
C HIS A 57 -10.59 7.78 -6.09
N CYS A 58 -10.61 7.04 -7.17
CA CYS A 58 -10.88 7.53 -8.52
C CYS A 58 -12.15 6.87 -9.08
N THR A 59 -12.86 7.58 -9.95
CA THR A 59 -14.02 7.09 -10.72
C THR A 59 -13.74 7.27 -12.20
N GLY A 60 -14.23 6.36 -13.04
CA GLY A 60 -13.91 6.31 -14.46
C GLY A 60 -12.57 5.61 -14.75
N TYR A 61 -12.22 5.54 -16.02
CA TYR A 61 -10.93 4.99 -16.48
C TYR A 61 -9.90 6.10 -16.74
N GLU A 62 -8.60 5.76 -16.60
CA GLU A 62 -7.50 6.71 -16.82
C GLU A 62 -7.54 7.37 -18.20
N THR A 63 -8.00 6.66 -19.22
CA THR A 63 -8.13 7.16 -20.60
C THR A 63 -9.12 8.30 -20.75
N GLU A 64 -10.06 8.45 -19.82
CA GLU A 64 -11.10 9.48 -19.81
C GLU A 64 -10.84 10.59 -18.78
N GLY A 65 -9.67 10.55 -18.12
CA GLY A 65 -9.35 11.52 -17.07
C GLY A 65 -10.15 11.28 -15.79
N PRO A 66 -9.81 10.23 -14.99
CA PRO A 66 -10.56 9.85 -13.81
C PRO A 66 -10.65 10.97 -12.78
N ALA A 67 -11.86 11.19 -12.23
CA ALA A 67 -12.07 12.12 -11.14
C ALA A 67 -11.56 11.47 -9.83
N CYS A 68 -10.40 11.90 -9.35
CA CYS A 68 -9.82 11.38 -8.12
C CYS A 68 -10.08 12.29 -6.92
N LYS A 69 -10.35 11.67 -5.77
CA LYS A 69 -10.48 12.32 -4.47
C LYS A 69 -9.48 11.75 -3.49
N THR A 70 -8.65 12.62 -2.91
CA THR A 70 -7.69 12.22 -1.89
C THR A 70 -8.21 12.58 -0.50
N ARG A 71 -7.99 11.68 0.46
CA ARG A 71 -8.30 11.86 1.87
C ARG A 71 -7.09 11.48 2.70
N LYS A 72 -6.87 12.21 3.79
CA LYS A 72 -5.80 11.93 4.76
C LYS A 72 -6.43 11.62 6.12
N ALA A 73 -5.81 10.73 6.85
CA ALA A 73 -6.19 10.35 8.20
C ALA A 73 -4.97 9.87 8.98
N THR A 74 -5.15 9.58 10.25
CA THR A 74 -4.13 8.96 11.09
C THR A 74 -4.61 7.60 11.55
N VAL A 75 -3.72 6.63 11.54
CA VAL A 75 -3.90 5.27 12.06
C VAL A 75 -3.28 5.21 13.45
N SER A 76 -3.95 4.55 14.39
CA SER A 76 -3.44 4.44 15.76
C SER A 76 -2.22 3.51 15.84
N ALA A 77 -1.38 3.70 16.87
CA ALA A 77 -0.24 2.81 17.12
C ALA A 77 -0.68 1.36 17.35
N ALA A 78 -1.85 1.13 17.93
CA ALA A 78 -2.43 -0.19 18.13
C ALA A 78 -2.77 -0.86 16.79
N ASP A 79 -3.37 -0.12 15.85
CA ASP A 79 -3.70 -0.63 14.51
C ASP A 79 -2.44 -0.92 13.69
N LEU A 80 -1.41 -0.06 13.78
CA LEU A 80 -0.11 -0.31 13.13
C LEU A 80 0.53 -1.59 13.66
N ALA A 81 0.49 -1.80 14.98
CA ALA A 81 0.97 -3.02 15.62
C ALA A 81 0.17 -4.25 15.17
N ALA A 82 -1.16 -4.12 15.02
CA ALA A 82 -2.02 -5.20 14.55
C ALA A 82 -1.69 -5.62 13.10
N ILE A 83 -1.44 -4.66 12.20
CA ILE A 83 -0.98 -4.95 10.82
C ILE A 83 0.33 -5.74 10.85
N THR A 84 1.31 -5.27 11.62
CA THR A 84 2.61 -5.92 11.75
C THR A 84 2.49 -7.32 12.33
N ALA A 85 1.66 -7.50 13.37
CA ALA A 85 1.41 -8.79 13.99
C ALA A 85 0.74 -9.78 13.02
N ALA A 86 -0.26 -9.33 12.25
CA ALA A 86 -0.92 -10.13 11.22
C ALA A 86 0.06 -10.59 10.14
N ALA A 87 0.93 -9.69 9.68
CA ALA A 87 1.93 -10.01 8.66
C ALA A 87 2.96 -11.05 9.17
N LYS A 88 3.40 -10.93 10.42
CA LYS A 88 4.28 -11.92 11.06
C LYS A 88 3.57 -13.27 11.24
N ALA A 89 2.33 -13.27 11.76
CA ALA A 89 1.55 -14.49 11.95
C ALA A 89 1.26 -15.21 10.62
N ALA A 90 1.09 -14.47 9.53
CA ALA A 90 0.93 -15.01 8.19
C ALA A 90 2.21 -15.69 7.64
N GLY A 91 3.39 -15.46 8.23
CA GLY A 91 4.67 -16.04 7.82
C GLY A 91 5.05 -15.70 6.37
N LEU A 92 4.67 -14.49 5.91
CA LEU A 92 4.88 -14.09 4.52
C LEU A 92 6.33 -13.72 4.20
N ALA A 93 7.13 -13.37 5.22
CA ALA A 93 8.55 -13.09 5.04
C ALA A 93 9.35 -14.36 4.73
N GLU A 94 9.01 -15.46 5.42
CA GLU A 94 9.66 -16.77 5.26
C GLU A 94 9.14 -17.51 4.01
N LYS A 95 7.83 -17.38 3.74
CA LYS A 95 7.17 -18.01 2.60
C LYS A 95 6.27 -16.99 1.92
N PRO A 96 6.75 -16.24 0.92
CA PRO A 96 5.94 -15.28 0.18
C PRO A 96 4.69 -15.94 -0.44
N ALA A 97 3.57 -15.19 -0.44
CA ALA A 97 2.35 -15.66 -1.08
C ALA A 97 2.57 -15.74 -2.61
N ARG A 98 2.01 -16.77 -3.22
CA ARG A 98 2.07 -16.99 -4.67
C ARG A 98 0.75 -16.59 -5.32
N GLN A 99 0.84 -15.99 -6.49
CA GLN A 99 -0.33 -15.70 -7.33
C GLN A 99 -0.74 -16.93 -8.11
N THR A 100 -2.07 -17.16 -8.25
CA THR A 100 -2.57 -18.18 -9.17
C THR A 100 -2.20 -17.84 -10.62
N LYS A 101 -2.05 -18.87 -11.45
CA LYS A 101 -1.83 -18.70 -12.90
C LYS A 101 -3.13 -18.31 -13.61
N ASP A 102 -4.24 -18.85 -13.14
CA ASP A 102 -5.57 -18.63 -13.72
C ASP A 102 -6.23 -17.43 -12.99
N ILE A 103 -5.95 -16.22 -13.50
CA ILE A 103 -6.55 -15.00 -12.97
C ILE A 103 -7.97 -14.89 -13.54
N PRO A 104 -9.00 -14.79 -12.68
CA PRO A 104 -10.37 -14.58 -13.12
C PRO A 104 -10.51 -13.31 -13.96
N VAL A 105 -11.29 -13.36 -15.02
CA VAL A 105 -11.62 -12.22 -15.86
C VAL A 105 -12.92 -11.60 -15.36
N GLY A 106 -12.90 -10.28 -15.13
CA GLY A 106 -14.05 -9.52 -14.61
C GLY A 106 -14.20 -9.61 -13.09
N GLY A 107 -15.17 -8.85 -12.58
CA GLY A 107 -15.39 -8.70 -11.13
C GLY A 107 -14.40 -7.76 -10.47
N GLY A 108 -14.76 -7.27 -9.27
CA GLY A 108 -13.86 -6.47 -8.46
C GLY A 108 -12.74 -7.31 -7.86
N SER A 109 -11.64 -6.67 -7.53
CA SER A 109 -10.50 -7.31 -6.88
C SER A 109 -9.85 -6.38 -5.86
N ASP A 110 -9.21 -6.96 -4.86
CA ASP A 110 -8.46 -6.25 -3.85
C ASP A 110 -7.13 -6.95 -3.55
N GLY A 111 -6.13 -6.17 -3.18
CA GLY A 111 -4.81 -6.65 -2.85
C GLY A 111 -4.01 -5.58 -2.12
N GLY A 112 -2.71 -5.78 -2.02
CA GLY A 112 -1.88 -4.80 -1.32
C GLY A 112 -0.44 -5.24 -1.13
N ALA A 113 0.20 -4.62 -0.15
CA ALA A 113 1.51 -4.98 0.34
C ALA A 113 1.67 -4.60 1.81
N VAL A 114 2.59 -5.26 2.48
CA VAL A 114 3.04 -4.88 3.82
C VAL A 114 4.57 -4.90 3.85
N TRP A 115 5.17 -4.01 4.63
CA TRP A 115 6.62 -3.96 4.80
C TRP A 115 6.98 -4.48 6.18
N LEU A 116 7.83 -5.52 6.22
CA LEU A 116 8.43 -6.04 7.43
C LEU A 116 9.95 -5.95 7.30
N ASP A 117 10.60 -5.31 8.28
CA ASP A 117 12.05 -5.16 8.34
C ASP A 117 12.67 -4.64 7.02
N GLY A 118 11.95 -3.71 6.35
CA GLY A 118 12.35 -3.13 5.07
C GLY A 118 12.02 -3.97 3.83
N GLN A 119 11.53 -5.20 4.00
CA GLN A 119 11.12 -6.07 2.91
C GLN A 119 9.65 -5.82 2.54
N LYS A 120 9.37 -5.59 1.25
CA LYS A 120 8.00 -5.53 0.71
C LYS A 120 7.46 -6.94 0.48
N LEU A 121 6.36 -7.27 1.14
CA LEU A 121 5.63 -8.52 1.01
C LEU A 121 4.32 -8.25 0.26
N THR A 122 4.17 -8.85 -0.92
CA THR A 122 3.00 -8.64 -1.79
C THR A 122 1.81 -9.48 -1.33
N LEU A 123 0.65 -8.85 -1.27
CA LEU A 123 -0.64 -9.46 -0.96
C LEU A 123 -1.44 -9.55 -2.27
N HIS A 124 -1.33 -10.69 -2.95
CA HIS A 124 -1.96 -10.89 -4.25
C HIS A 124 -3.49 -10.90 -4.15
N ALA A 125 -4.16 -10.31 -5.14
CA ALA A 125 -5.63 -10.34 -5.24
C ALA A 125 -6.15 -11.77 -5.45
N PHE A 126 -5.41 -12.57 -6.19
CA PHE A 126 -5.73 -13.94 -6.50
C PHE A 126 -4.57 -14.85 -6.08
N PRO A 127 -4.39 -15.07 -4.77
CA PRO A 127 -3.38 -16.01 -4.29
C PRO A 127 -3.77 -17.44 -4.62
N VAL A 128 -2.80 -18.36 -4.67
CA VAL A 128 -3.12 -19.77 -4.72
C VAL A 128 -3.93 -20.17 -3.47
N PRO A 129 -4.77 -21.22 -3.52
CA PRO A 129 -5.67 -21.57 -2.40
C PRO A 129 -4.96 -21.71 -1.05
N GLU A 130 -3.76 -22.29 -1.02
CA GLU A 130 -2.97 -22.49 0.20
C GLU A 130 -2.49 -21.19 0.84
N ASP A 131 -2.40 -20.12 0.07
CA ASP A 131 -1.93 -18.80 0.52
C ASP A 131 -3.09 -17.83 0.78
N GLY A 132 -4.34 -18.23 0.45
CA GLY A 132 -5.53 -17.38 0.53
C GLY A 132 -5.81 -16.85 1.95
N GLU A 133 -5.86 -17.73 2.95
CA GLU A 133 -6.11 -17.34 4.34
C GLU A 133 -5.03 -16.41 4.90
N ARG A 134 -3.75 -16.72 4.60
CA ARG A 134 -2.61 -15.91 5.06
C ARG A 134 -2.64 -14.51 4.48
N THR A 135 -2.92 -14.41 3.18
CA THR A 135 -3.06 -13.11 2.49
C THR A 135 -4.25 -12.33 3.03
N ARG A 136 -5.40 -12.99 3.21
CA ARG A 136 -6.63 -12.36 3.71
C ARG A 136 -6.48 -11.88 5.16
N LEU A 137 -5.76 -12.60 6.01
CA LEU A 137 -5.45 -12.18 7.38
C LEU A 137 -4.80 -10.80 7.40
N VAL A 138 -3.80 -10.57 6.55
CA VAL A 138 -3.09 -9.28 6.50
C VAL A 138 -3.95 -8.19 5.86
N LEU A 139 -4.64 -8.48 4.75
CA LEU A 139 -5.55 -7.52 4.11
C LEU A 139 -6.67 -7.07 5.07
N ASN A 140 -7.22 -7.99 5.87
CA ASN A 140 -8.22 -7.65 6.88
C ASN A 140 -7.65 -6.73 7.97
N ALA A 141 -6.42 -6.95 8.42
CA ALA A 141 -5.77 -6.07 9.39
C ALA A 141 -5.54 -4.66 8.82
N ILE A 142 -5.10 -4.56 7.55
CA ILE A 142 -4.91 -3.27 6.88
C ILE A 142 -6.26 -2.55 6.73
N THR A 143 -7.29 -3.23 6.23
CA THR A 143 -8.62 -2.62 6.05
C THR A 143 -9.28 -2.24 7.37
N ALA A 144 -9.07 -3.01 8.45
CA ALA A 144 -9.55 -2.67 9.78
C ALA A 144 -8.92 -1.37 10.32
N ALA A 145 -7.64 -1.12 10.01
CA ALA A 145 -6.92 0.08 10.40
C ALA A 145 -7.41 1.35 9.69
N ILE A 146 -8.10 1.22 8.55
CA ILE A 146 -8.69 2.37 7.85
C ILE A 146 -9.88 2.90 8.67
N PRO A 147 -9.94 4.21 9.01
CA PRO A 147 -11.05 4.78 9.77
C PRO A 147 -12.41 4.42 9.17
N GLN A 148 -13.36 3.98 10.00
CA GLN A 148 -14.66 3.46 9.58
C GLN A 148 -15.41 4.38 8.61
N ARG A 149 -15.35 5.71 8.84
CA ARG A 149 -15.97 6.70 7.95
C ARG A 149 -15.42 6.65 6.51
N LEU A 150 -14.13 6.33 6.34
CA LEU A 150 -13.50 6.21 5.03
C LEU A 150 -13.83 4.86 4.40
N ARG A 151 -13.83 3.78 5.20
CA ARG A 151 -14.25 2.44 4.73
C ARG A 151 -15.67 2.47 4.18
N ASN A 152 -16.62 2.97 4.97
CA ASN A 152 -18.04 3.02 4.58
C ASN A 152 -18.27 3.87 3.33
N ARG A 153 -17.44 4.89 3.11
CA ARG A 153 -17.63 5.80 1.97
C ARG A 153 -16.95 5.32 0.69
N PHE A 154 -15.83 4.62 0.78
CA PHE A 154 -14.96 4.39 -0.36
C PHE A 154 -14.64 2.90 -0.62
N LEU A 155 -14.94 2.00 0.33
CA LEU A 155 -14.61 0.58 0.20
C LEU A 155 -15.84 -0.33 0.17
N THR A 156 -17.03 0.14 0.53
CA THR A 156 -18.26 -0.69 0.58
C THR A 156 -19.14 -0.57 -0.65
N GLY A 157 -18.69 0.10 -1.71
CA GLY A 157 -19.37 0.08 -3.02
C GLY A 157 -20.82 0.59 -3.00
N ASN A 158 -21.09 1.70 -2.27
CA ASN A 158 -22.39 2.41 -2.36
C ASN A 158 -22.35 3.51 -3.39
#